data_264cb7688b00128d4c25831633bae453
#
_entry.id   264cb7688b00128d4c25831633bae453
#
_cell.length_a   1.000
_cell.length_b   1.000
_cell.length_c   1.000
_cell.angle_alpha   90.00
_cell.angle_beta   90.00
_cell.angle_gamma   90.00
#
_symmetry.space_group_name_H-M   'P 1'
#
loop_
_entity.id
_entity.type
_entity.pdbx_description
1 polymer ?
#
loop_
_entity_poly.entity_id
_entity_poly.type
_entity_poly.pdbx_seq_one_letter_code
_entity_poly.pdbx_strand_id
1 'polypeptide(L)'
;MIGIRDLARHLNISIGTVSRALNDRADVNPLTRQRVREAEAKLGYSPNQSGRSLRRGKTDLVAMIVPSRSDDTLINTVFLSVLDGLKRRLGEDGLDLAIFLEGEKDGRLASLRRVTERGLADALIIADTRAADPRVEYLAKLRRPFVTFGRTKAAARHAWVDPDFEAAIEGAVDHLAALGHRRIGLALPKIDTNYVDLV
;
A
#
# COMPACT_ATOMS: atom_id res chain seq x y z
N MET A 1 -16.20 20.59 14.13
CA MET A 1 -16.36 19.23 13.60
C MET A 1 -17.22 18.45 14.56
N ILE A 2 -18.34 17.88 14.10
CA ILE A 2 -19.29 17.14 14.95
C ILE A 2 -18.68 15.80 15.30
N GLY A 3 -18.65 15.47 16.59
CA GLY A 3 -18.10 14.21 17.10
C GLY A 3 -19.21 13.21 17.48
N ILE A 4 -18.81 11.96 17.75
CA ILE A 4 -19.74 10.90 18.20
C ILE A 4 -20.49 11.28 19.49
N ARG A 5 -19.89 12.13 20.35
CA ARG A 5 -20.53 12.64 21.57
C ARG A 5 -21.71 13.55 21.24
N ASP A 6 -21.60 14.35 20.19
CA ASP A 6 -22.67 15.26 19.77
C ASP A 6 -23.84 14.49 19.17
N LEU A 7 -23.53 13.44 18.40
CA LEU A 7 -24.53 12.53 17.86
C LEU A 7 -25.30 11.81 19.00
N ALA A 8 -24.57 11.31 19.99
CA ALA A 8 -25.17 10.66 21.16
C ALA A 8 -26.08 11.61 21.95
N ARG A 9 -25.64 12.86 22.14
CA ARG A 9 -26.43 13.90 22.81
C ARG A 9 -27.67 14.26 22.01
N HIS A 10 -27.55 14.43 20.69
CA HIS A 10 -28.66 14.78 19.80
C HIS A 10 -29.77 13.70 19.82
N LEU A 11 -29.37 12.43 19.89
CA LEU A 11 -30.30 11.29 19.89
C LEU A 11 -30.74 10.85 21.29
N ASN A 12 -30.18 11.43 22.33
CA ASN A 12 -30.38 11.08 23.74
C ASN A 12 -30.14 9.57 24.02
N ILE A 13 -29.03 9.05 23.48
CA ILE A 13 -28.58 7.66 23.68
C ILE A 13 -27.10 7.61 24.03
N SER A 14 -26.62 6.46 24.53
CA SER A 14 -25.21 6.31 24.89
C SER A 14 -24.27 6.34 23.67
N ILE A 15 -23.04 6.84 23.87
CA ILE A 15 -21.98 6.79 22.84
C ILE A 15 -21.76 5.35 22.38
N GLY A 16 -21.83 4.38 23.29
CA GLY A 16 -21.71 2.97 22.97
C GLY A 16 -22.81 2.48 22.03
N THR A 17 -24.07 2.92 22.24
CA THR A 17 -25.17 2.59 21.33
C THR A 17 -25.00 3.22 19.95
N VAL A 18 -24.59 4.49 19.88
CA VAL A 18 -24.28 5.16 18.60
C VAL A 18 -23.16 4.41 17.88
N SER A 19 -22.06 4.09 18.57
CA SER A 19 -20.94 3.37 17.98
C SER A 19 -21.32 1.99 17.45
N ARG A 20 -22.14 1.24 18.19
CA ARG A 20 -22.64 -0.07 17.74
C ARG A 20 -23.58 0.06 16.53
N ALA A 21 -24.46 1.05 16.53
CA ALA A 21 -25.36 1.34 15.41
C ALA A 21 -24.60 1.69 14.12
N LEU A 22 -23.59 2.57 14.22
CA LEU A 22 -22.74 2.98 13.09
C LEU A 22 -21.89 1.82 12.53
N ASN A 23 -21.59 0.80 13.33
CA ASN A 23 -20.85 -0.38 12.94
C ASN A 23 -21.76 -1.60 12.62
N ASP A 24 -23.05 -1.38 12.41
CA ASP A 24 -24.07 -2.38 12.03
C ASP A 24 -24.08 -3.63 12.92
N ARG A 25 -23.80 -3.45 14.23
CA ARG A 25 -23.82 -4.55 15.19
C ARG A 25 -25.24 -5.11 15.32
N ALA A 26 -25.35 -6.46 15.31
CA ALA A 26 -26.63 -7.15 15.32
C ALA A 26 -27.46 -6.92 16.62
N ASP A 27 -26.77 -6.55 17.71
CA ASP A 27 -27.36 -6.27 19.02
C ASP A 27 -28.06 -4.91 19.13
N VAL A 28 -28.07 -4.11 18.04
CA VAL A 28 -28.76 -2.81 18.00
C VAL A 28 -30.09 -2.93 17.29
N ASN A 29 -31.16 -2.46 17.96
CA ASN A 29 -32.50 -2.40 17.40
C ASN A 29 -32.50 -1.68 16.04
N PRO A 30 -33.16 -2.23 14.99
CA PRO A 30 -33.21 -1.65 13.64
C PRO A 30 -33.69 -0.19 13.61
N LEU A 31 -34.71 0.17 14.39
CA LEU A 31 -35.21 1.55 14.48
C LEU A 31 -34.16 2.50 15.08
N THR A 32 -33.42 2.06 16.07
CA THR A 32 -32.33 2.86 16.65
C THR A 32 -31.21 3.05 15.62
N ARG A 33 -30.87 2.00 14.88
CA ARG A 33 -29.87 2.09 13.80
C ARG A 33 -30.29 3.12 12.73
N GLN A 34 -31.53 3.05 12.28
CA GLN A 34 -32.05 4.01 11.31
C GLN A 34 -31.98 5.46 11.83
N ARG A 35 -32.43 5.71 13.07
CA ARG A 35 -32.36 7.05 13.70
C ARG A 35 -30.91 7.57 13.77
N VAL A 36 -29.96 6.68 14.06
CA VAL A 36 -28.52 7.06 14.09
C VAL A 36 -28.02 7.43 12.70
N ARG A 37 -28.37 6.66 11.66
CA ARG A 37 -28.01 6.96 10.27
C ARG A 37 -28.62 8.26 9.76
N GLU A 38 -29.88 8.54 10.07
CA GLU A 38 -30.52 9.80 9.73
C GLU A 38 -29.87 11.01 10.41
N ALA A 39 -29.52 10.86 11.70
CA ALA A 39 -28.83 11.90 12.44
C ALA A 39 -27.37 12.10 11.96
N GLU A 40 -26.66 11.03 11.59
CA GLU A 40 -25.34 11.06 10.94
C GLU A 40 -25.36 11.94 9.69
N ALA A 41 -26.31 11.66 8.78
CA ALA A 41 -26.49 12.42 7.54
C ALA A 41 -26.88 13.88 7.81
N LYS A 42 -27.86 14.12 8.70
CA LYS A 42 -28.37 15.45 9.03
C LYS A 42 -27.32 16.36 9.66
N LEU A 43 -26.50 15.83 10.54
CA LEU A 43 -25.48 16.57 11.28
C LEU A 43 -24.13 16.64 10.54
N GLY A 44 -23.98 15.94 9.41
CA GLY A 44 -22.70 15.86 8.69
C GLY A 44 -21.62 15.17 9.53
N TYR A 45 -22.01 14.21 10.38
CA TYR A 45 -21.04 13.46 11.16
C TYR A 45 -20.23 12.53 10.24
N SER A 46 -18.91 12.61 10.33
CA SER A 46 -18.01 11.66 9.72
C SER A 46 -17.23 10.94 10.81
N PRO A 47 -17.19 9.59 10.79
CA PRO A 47 -16.43 8.83 11.78
C PRO A 47 -14.97 9.28 11.81
N ASN A 48 -14.47 9.64 12.99
CA ASN A 48 -13.07 9.99 13.15
C ASN A 48 -12.20 8.72 12.98
N GLN A 49 -11.58 8.60 11.80
CA GLN A 49 -10.71 7.48 11.44
C GLN A 49 -9.57 7.30 12.48
N SER A 50 -8.94 8.39 12.90
CA SER A 50 -7.86 8.36 13.90
C SER A 50 -8.32 7.80 15.24
N GLY A 51 -9.51 8.17 15.71
CA GLY A 51 -10.08 7.64 16.95
C GLY A 51 -10.50 6.17 16.85
N ARG A 52 -10.84 5.70 15.64
CA ARG A 52 -11.14 4.30 15.35
C ARG A 52 -9.84 3.48 15.31
N SER A 53 -8.83 3.94 14.59
CA SER A 53 -7.51 3.31 14.46
C SER A 53 -6.85 3.16 15.83
N LEU A 54 -6.90 4.19 16.68
CA LEU A 54 -6.33 4.15 18.03
C LEU A 54 -6.97 3.06 18.90
N ARG A 55 -8.30 2.88 18.81
CA ARG A 55 -9.01 1.84 19.59
C ARG A 55 -8.82 0.43 19.05
N ARG A 56 -8.66 0.28 17.72
CA ARG A 56 -8.48 -1.01 17.05
C ARG A 56 -7.03 -1.43 16.97
N GLY A 57 -6.09 -0.50 17.18
CA GLY A 57 -4.65 -0.71 16.95
C GLY A 57 -4.30 -0.98 15.49
N LYS A 58 -5.22 -0.59 14.56
CA LYS A 58 -5.07 -0.79 13.11
C LYS A 58 -5.51 0.46 12.37
N THR A 59 -4.81 0.76 11.30
CA THR A 59 -5.10 1.91 10.42
C THR A 59 -6.02 1.54 9.27
N ASP A 60 -6.13 0.25 8.95
CA ASP A 60 -6.75 -0.30 7.75
C ASP A 60 -6.10 0.28 6.46
N LEU A 61 -4.81 0.67 6.55
CA LEU A 61 -4.03 1.27 5.48
C LEU A 61 -2.83 0.40 5.10
N VAL A 62 -2.63 0.19 3.81
CA VAL A 62 -1.42 -0.37 3.22
C VAL A 62 -0.64 0.77 2.57
N ALA A 63 0.63 0.94 2.94
CA ALA A 63 1.50 1.96 2.37
C ALA A 63 2.37 1.39 1.25
N MET A 64 2.35 1.99 0.08
CA MET A 64 3.30 1.69 -0.99
C MET A 64 4.39 2.76 -1.02
N ILE A 65 5.65 2.34 -0.90
CA ILE A 65 6.81 3.22 -0.96
C ILE A 65 7.39 3.17 -2.37
N VAL A 66 7.43 4.33 -3.03
CA VAL A 66 7.82 4.47 -4.43
C VAL A 66 8.91 5.54 -4.54
N PRO A 67 9.98 5.33 -5.33
CA PRO A 67 10.99 6.36 -5.53
C PRO A 67 10.39 7.58 -6.23
N SER A 68 10.76 8.75 -5.77
CA SER A 68 10.54 10.01 -6.50
C SER A 68 11.70 10.21 -7.47
N ARG A 69 11.43 10.13 -8.76
CA ARG A 69 12.40 10.43 -9.81
C ARG A 69 12.02 11.74 -10.47
N SER A 70 12.91 12.72 -10.40
CA SER A 70 12.69 14.06 -11.01
C SER A 70 12.69 14.03 -12.53
N ASP A 71 13.37 13.05 -13.14
CA ASP A 71 13.60 13.02 -14.59
C ASP A 71 12.68 12.08 -15.37
N ASP A 72 11.93 11.21 -14.70
CA ASP A 72 10.99 10.26 -15.33
C ASP A 72 9.54 10.71 -15.14
N THR A 73 9.10 11.61 -15.98
CA THR A 73 7.68 12.03 -16.09
C THR A 73 6.77 10.95 -16.66
N LEU A 74 7.30 9.79 -17.02
CA LEU A 74 6.52 8.66 -17.46
C LEU A 74 6.00 7.90 -16.24
N ILE A 75 4.84 8.32 -15.75
CA ILE A 75 3.96 7.42 -15.02
C ILE A 75 3.72 6.24 -15.99
N ASN A 76 4.51 5.20 -15.80
CA ASN A 76 4.44 4.01 -16.63
C ASN A 76 3.02 3.44 -16.52
N THR A 77 2.34 3.26 -17.65
CA THR A 77 0.99 2.66 -17.71
C THR A 77 0.93 1.31 -16.99
N VAL A 78 2.01 0.54 -16.99
CA VAL A 78 2.15 -0.70 -16.23
C VAL A 78 2.02 -0.43 -14.73
N PHE A 79 2.70 0.60 -14.21
CA PHE A 79 2.63 0.95 -12.81
C PHE A 79 1.22 1.40 -12.39
N LEU A 80 0.53 2.19 -13.23
CA LEU A 80 -0.87 2.56 -13.00
C LEU A 80 -1.78 1.35 -12.96
N SER A 81 -1.58 0.36 -13.85
CA SER A 81 -2.35 -0.88 -13.86
C SER A 81 -2.12 -1.70 -12.58
N VAL A 82 -0.89 -1.73 -12.08
CA VAL A 82 -0.56 -2.36 -10.79
C VAL A 82 -1.28 -1.65 -9.64
N LEU A 83 -1.27 -0.32 -9.62
CA LEU A 83 -1.98 0.47 -8.60
C LEU A 83 -3.49 0.23 -8.62
N ASP A 84 -4.10 0.16 -9.80
CA ASP A 84 -5.53 -0.13 -9.95
C ASP A 84 -5.86 -1.53 -9.44
N GLY A 85 -5.05 -2.53 -9.78
CA GLY A 85 -5.18 -3.89 -9.28
C GLY A 85 -5.06 -3.98 -7.76
N LEU A 86 -4.07 -3.29 -7.18
CA LEU A 86 -3.87 -3.21 -5.73
C LEU A 86 -5.07 -2.53 -5.05
N LYS A 87 -5.51 -1.37 -5.54
CA LYS A 87 -6.66 -0.64 -5.00
C LYS A 87 -7.90 -1.51 -4.99
N ARG A 88 -8.20 -2.19 -6.10
CA ARG A 88 -9.35 -3.07 -6.21
C ARG A 88 -9.29 -4.22 -5.19
N ARG A 89 -8.15 -4.92 -5.13
CA ARG A 89 -8.02 -6.09 -4.26
C ARG A 89 -8.01 -5.70 -2.77
N LEU A 90 -7.34 -4.63 -2.39
CA LEU A 90 -7.34 -4.13 -1.02
C LEU A 90 -8.73 -3.64 -0.60
N GLY A 91 -9.46 -3.00 -1.51
CA GLY A 91 -10.83 -2.52 -1.27
C GLY A 91 -11.82 -3.64 -0.93
N GLU A 92 -11.66 -4.83 -1.50
CA GLU A 92 -12.46 -6.02 -1.17
C GLU A 92 -12.32 -6.42 0.31
N ASP A 93 -11.15 -6.18 0.91
CA ASP A 93 -10.87 -6.44 2.33
C ASP A 93 -11.08 -5.19 3.22
N GLY A 94 -11.60 -4.09 2.67
CA GLY A 94 -11.82 -2.83 3.39
C GLY A 94 -10.53 -2.11 3.76
N LEU A 95 -9.45 -2.33 2.99
CA LEU A 95 -8.15 -1.69 3.16
C LEU A 95 -7.98 -0.57 2.14
N ASP A 96 -7.37 0.54 2.56
CA ASP A 96 -6.98 1.64 1.70
C ASP A 96 -5.52 1.53 1.28
N LEU A 97 -5.18 2.07 0.09
CA LEU A 97 -3.82 2.18 -0.42
C LEU A 97 -3.35 3.63 -0.33
N ALA A 98 -2.22 3.86 0.34
CA ALA A 98 -1.52 5.14 0.34
C ALA A 98 -0.17 5.03 -0.34
N ILE A 99 0.17 6.00 -1.17
CA ILE A 99 1.47 6.06 -1.87
C ILE A 99 2.34 7.10 -1.17
N PHE A 100 3.53 6.68 -0.77
CA PHE A 100 4.55 7.53 -0.19
C PHE A 100 5.75 7.60 -1.13
N LEU A 101 6.09 8.82 -1.55
CA LEU A 101 7.25 9.05 -2.39
C LEU A 101 8.52 9.13 -1.53
N GLU A 102 9.57 8.47 -1.98
CA GLU A 102 10.91 8.63 -1.41
C GLU A 102 11.49 9.96 -1.88
N GLY A 103 11.93 10.80 -0.94
CA GLY A 103 12.65 12.02 -1.30
C GLY A 103 14.05 11.72 -1.81
N GLU A 104 14.49 12.40 -2.86
CA GLU A 104 15.83 12.21 -3.45
C GLU A 104 16.96 12.47 -2.46
N LYS A 105 16.79 13.45 -1.56
CA LYS A 105 17.82 13.90 -0.60
C LYS A 105 17.87 13.11 0.69
N ASP A 106 16.78 12.46 1.05
CA ASP A 106 16.62 11.87 2.39
C ASP A 106 17.06 10.40 2.49
N GLY A 107 17.41 9.79 1.37
CA GLY A 107 17.76 8.38 1.27
C GLY A 107 16.54 7.45 1.36
N ARG A 108 16.69 6.23 0.86
CA ARG A 108 15.61 5.24 0.72
C ARG A 108 14.90 4.84 2.03
N LEU A 109 15.55 5.01 3.16
CA LEU A 109 14.99 4.64 4.46
C LEU A 109 14.14 5.74 5.12
N ALA A 110 14.27 6.99 4.73
CA ALA A 110 13.65 8.11 5.43
C ALA A 110 12.12 8.06 5.39
N SER A 111 11.54 7.92 4.20
CA SER A 111 10.08 7.79 4.04
C SER A 111 9.56 6.54 4.73
N LEU A 112 10.28 5.42 4.61
CA LEU A 112 9.94 4.17 5.26
C LEU A 112 9.93 4.29 6.79
N ARG A 113 10.98 4.86 7.39
CA ARG A 113 11.04 5.12 8.83
C ARG A 113 9.88 5.99 9.28
N ARG A 114 9.60 7.07 8.59
CA ARG A 114 8.49 7.96 8.90
C ARG A 114 7.14 7.22 8.93
N VAL A 115 6.89 6.34 7.97
CA VAL A 115 5.65 5.54 7.91
C VAL A 115 5.59 4.55 9.06
N THR A 116 6.68 3.83 9.34
CA THR A 116 6.72 2.78 10.37
C THR A 116 6.73 3.34 11.79
N GLU A 117 7.53 4.38 12.07
CA GLU A 117 7.68 4.99 13.39
C GLU A 117 6.41 5.72 13.83
N ARG A 118 5.70 6.34 12.88
CA ARG A 118 4.41 7.00 13.15
C ARG A 118 3.22 6.05 13.10
N GLY A 119 3.43 4.79 12.76
CA GLY A 119 2.35 3.81 12.65
C GLY A 119 1.28 4.21 11.62
N LEU A 120 1.69 4.80 10.49
CA LEU A 120 0.77 5.32 9.47
C LEU A 120 0.09 4.23 8.64
N ALA A 121 0.65 3.02 8.62
CA ALA A 121 0.11 1.89 7.87
C ALA A 121 0.31 0.57 8.63
N ASP A 122 -0.56 -0.40 8.37
CA ASP A 122 -0.51 -1.73 8.97
C ASP A 122 0.44 -2.66 8.23
N ALA A 123 0.56 -2.49 6.91
CA ALA A 123 1.44 -3.26 6.03
C ALA A 123 2.08 -2.36 4.97
N LEU A 124 3.15 -2.85 4.34
CA LEU A 124 3.92 -2.07 3.38
C LEU A 124 4.15 -2.84 2.08
N ILE A 125 4.16 -2.10 0.98
CA ILE A 125 4.59 -2.56 -0.34
C ILE A 125 5.83 -1.74 -0.71
N ILE A 126 6.93 -2.43 -1.01
CA ILE A 126 8.18 -1.80 -1.41
C ILE A 126 8.35 -2.01 -2.92
N ALA A 127 8.34 -0.93 -3.67
CA ALA A 127 8.62 -0.96 -5.11
C ALA A 127 10.07 -0.54 -5.42
N ASP A 128 10.50 -0.75 -6.65
CA ASP A 128 11.84 -0.40 -7.14
C ASP A 128 12.94 -0.97 -6.23
N THR A 129 12.91 -2.28 -6.03
CA THR A 129 13.85 -2.99 -5.16
C THR A 129 15.25 -3.04 -5.76
N ARG A 130 16.24 -3.13 -4.89
CA ARG A 130 17.64 -3.44 -5.24
C ARG A 130 18.00 -4.86 -4.84
N ALA A 131 19.06 -5.41 -5.43
CA ALA A 131 19.57 -6.71 -5.02
C ALA A 131 19.88 -6.75 -3.52
N ALA A 132 20.61 -5.76 -3.00
CA ALA A 132 20.84 -5.54 -1.57
C ALA A 132 20.01 -4.32 -1.11
N ASP A 133 18.75 -4.54 -0.73
CA ASP A 133 17.85 -3.46 -0.36
C ASP A 133 17.77 -3.26 1.16
N PRO A 134 18.27 -2.14 1.70
CA PRO A 134 18.29 -1.89 3.13
C PRO A 134 16.88 -1.75 3.73
N ARG A 135 15.85 -1.46 2.92
CA ARG A 135 14.47 -1.37 3.37
C ARG A 135 13.93 -2.74 3.78
N VAL A 136 14.30 -3.79 3.05
CA VAL A 136 13.92 -5.18 3.35
C VAL A 136 14.49 -5.61 4.69
N GLU A 137 15.79 -5.38 4.92
CA GLU A 137 16.42 -5.71 6.19
C GLU A 137 15.81 -4.93 7.37
N TYR A 138 15.53 -3.65 7.16
CA TYR A 138 14.90 -2.82 8.18
C TYR A 138 13.52 -3.34 8.58
N LEU A 139 12.65 -3.67 7.61
CA LEU A 139 11.31 -4.17 7.86
C LEU A 139 11.32 -5.56 8.50
N ALA A 140 12.22 -6.44 8.08
CA ALA A 140 12.39 -7.76 8.67
C ALA A 140 12.76 -7.67 10.17
N LYS A 141 13.66 -6.75 10.54
CA LYS A 141 14.01 -6.48 11.95
C LYS A 141 12.82 -5.96 12.76
N LEU A 142 11.98 -5.14 12.17
CA LEU A 142 10.78 -4.59 12.83
C LEU A 142 9.62 -5.58 12.90
N ARG A 143 9.71 -6.75 12.24
CA ARG A 143 8.63 -7.73 12.09
C ARG A 143 7.32 -7.10 11.58
N ARG A 144 7.43 -6.10 10.71
CA ARG A 144 6.27 -5.48 10.06
C ARG A 144 5.86 -6.30 8.84
N PRO A 145 4.55 -6.53 8.61
CA PRO A 145 4.08 -7.16 7.38
C PRO A 145 4.48 -6.33 6.16
N PHE A 146 5.15 -6.95 5.20
CA PHE A 146 5.49 -6.30 3.95
C PHE A 146 5.63 -7.29 2.80
N VAL A 147 5.54 -6.77 1.60
CA VAL A 147 5.81 -7.46 0.34
C VAL A 147 6.66 -6.56 -0.54
N THR A 148 7.52 -7.12 -1.37
CA THR A 148 8.25 -6.35 -2.39
C THR A 148 7.66 -6.60 -3.78
N PHE A 149 7.57 -5.53 -4.57
CA PHE A 149 7.39 -5.59 -6.00
C PHE A 149 8.78 -5.50 -6.64
N GLY A 150 9.31 -6.68 -6.98
CA GLY A 150 10.68 -6.95 -7.33
C GLY A 150 11.36 -7.90 -6.33
N ARG A 151 12.15 -8.86 -6.84
CA ARG A 151 12.97 -9.78 -6.04
C ARG A 151 14.15 -9.03 -5.41
N THR A 152 14.69 -9.56 -4.33
CA THR A 152 15.94 -9.08 -3.72
C THR A 152 16.83 -10.25 -3.37
N LYS A 153 18.14 -10.03 -3.25
CA LYS A 153 19.12 -11.00 -2.73
C LYS A 153 19.28 -10.89 -1.20
N ALA A 154 18.34 -10.19 -0.52
CA ALA A 154 18.38 -10.04 0.92
C ALA A 154 18.29 -11.40 1.63
N ALA A 155 19.06 -11.55 2.72
CA ALA A 155 19.06 -12.77 3.53
C ALA A 155 17.70 -12.99 4.24
N ALA A 156 16.94 -11.93 4.48
CA ALA A 156 15.64 -12.02 5.13
C ALA A 156 14.58 -12.58 4.17
N ARG A 157 13.97 -13.71 4.54
CA ARG A 157 12.84 -14.26 3.81
C ARG A 157 11.64 -13.34 3.91
N HIS A 158 11.06 -12.96 2.78
CA HIS A 158 9.85 -12.15 2.69
C HIS A 158 9.05 -12.53 1.44
N ALA A 159 7.79 -12.11 1.40
CA ALA A 159 6.97 -12.27 0.21
C ALA A 159 7.38 -11.27 -0.88
N TRP A 160 7.39 -11.69 -2.13
CA TRP A 160 7.66 -10.82 -3.28
C TRP A 160 6.83 -11.24 -4.49
N VAL A 161 6.63 -10.27 -5.38
CA VAL A 161 6.04 -10.47 -6.72
C VAL A 161 6.96 -9.77 -7.71
N ASP A 162 7.30 -10.44 -8.79
CA ASP A 162 8.22 -9.90 -9.81
C ASP A 162 7.85 -10.46 -11.18
N PRO A 163 7.91 -9.66 -12.27
CA PRO A 163 7.89 -10.19 -13.61
C PRO A 163 9.07 -11.14 -13.86
N ASP A 164 8.85 -12.17 -14.63
CA ASP A 164 9.91 -13.09 -15.03
C ASP A 164 10.72 -12.49 -16.19
N PHE A 165 11.65 -11.60 -15.85
CA PHE A 165 12.49 -10.92 -16.85
C PHE A 165 13.46 -11.90 -17.52
N GLU A 166 13.93 -12.92 -16.81
CA GLU A 166 14.84 -13.94 -17.35
C GLU A 166 14.13 -14.68 -18.50
N ALA A 167 12.96 -15.26 -18.23
CA ALA A 167 12.18 -15.96 -19.26
C ALA A 167 11.78 -15.03 -20.43
N ALA A 168 11.48 -13.76 -20.15
CA ALA A 168 11.14 -12.79 -21.19
C ALA A 168 12.32 -12.50 -22.12
N ILE A 169 13.53 -12.35 -21.59
CA ILE A 169 14.74 -12.11 -22.40
C ILE A 169 15.18 -13.38 -23.13
N GLU A 170 15.17 -14.52 -22.46
CA GLU A 170 15.44 -15.81 -23.13
C GLU A 170 14.52 -16.02 -24.33
N GLY A 171 13.22 -15.84 -24.14
CA GLY A 171 12.24 -15.97 -25.22
C GLY A 171 12.45 -14.97 -26.37
N ALA A 172 12.86 -13.72 -26.05
CA ALA A 172 13.19 -12.72 -27.06
C ALA A 172 14.46 -13.09 -27.86
N VAL A 173 15.50 -13.58 -27.19
CA VAL A 173 16.74 -14.01 -27.82
C VAL A 173 16.50 -15.23 -28.69
N ASP A 174 15.77 -16.23 -28.21
CA ASP A 174 15.43 -17.44 -28.95
C ASP A 174 14.61 -17.11 -30.22
N HIS A 175 13.64 -16.21 -30.10
CA HIS A 175 12.85 -15.74 -31.22
C HIS A 175 13.74 -15.09 -32.31
N LEU A 176 14.63 -14.17 -31.91
CA LEU A 176 15.55 -13.53 -32.86
C LEU A 176 16.53 -14.53 -33.49
N ALA A 177 17.03 -15.48 -32.70
CA ALA A 177 17.93 -16.51 -33.19
C ALA A 177 17.24 -17.44 -34.21
N ALA A 178 15.97 -17.80 -33.96
CA ALA A 178 15.16 -18.59 -34.87
C ALA A 178 14.91 -17.86 -36.20
N LEU A 179 14.83 -16.53 -36.21
CA LEU A 179 14.73 -15.69 -37.40
C LEU A 179 16.08 -15.51 -38.12
N GLY A 180 17.16 -16.14 -37.64
CA GLY A 180 18.48 -16.12 -38.24
C GLY A 180 19.40 -14.98 -37.79
N HIS A 181 18.97 -14.14 -36.82
CA HIS A 181 19.84 -13.11 -36.27
C HIS A 181 21.01 -13.75 -35.50
N ARG A 182 22.23 -13.25 -35.72
CA ARG A 182 23.47 -13.72 -35.05
C ARG A 182 24.16 -12.66 -34.21
N ARG A 183 23.72 -11.42 -34.35
CA ARG A 183 24.25 -10.27 -33.59
C ARG A 183 23.08 -9.57 -32.96
N ILE A 184 22.88 -9.83 -31.67
CA ILE A 184 21.77 -9.30 -30.87
C ILE A 184 22.35 -8.37 -29.84
N GLY A 185 21.80 -7.16 -29.75
CA GLY A 185 22.17 -6.17 -28.74
C GLY A 185 21.04 -5.98 -27.73
N LEU A 186 21.38 -5.83 -26.46
CA LEU A 186 20.45 -5.54 -25.38
C LEU A 186 20.74 -4.11 -24.86
N ALA A 187 19.73 -3.26 -24.86
CA ALA A 187 19.81 -1.93 -24.27
C ALA A 187 19.14 -1.94 -22.87
N LEU A 188 19.90 -1.65 -21.87
CA LEU A 188 19.43 -1.58 -20.49
C LEU A 188 19.53 -0.13 -19.95
N PRO A 189 18.60 0.30 -19.11
CA PRO A 189 18.71 1.59 -18.43
C PRO A 189 19.89 1.55 -17.44
N LYS A 190 20.61 2.66 -17.31
CA LYS A 190 21.69 2.80 -16.32
C LYS A 190 21.10 3.13 -14.95
N ILE A 191 20.40 2.20 -14.35
CA ILE A 191 19.79 2.35 -13.02
C ILE A 191 20.11 1.14 -12.15
N ASP A 192 20.32 1.41 -10.87
CA ASP A 192 20.60 0.40 -9.86
C ASP A 192 19.26 -0.17 -9.32
N THR A 193 18.61 -1.00 -10.12
CA THR A 193 17.38 -1.70 -9.75
C THR A 193 17.53 -3.19 -9.99
N ASN A 194 16.75 -3.98 -9.28
CA ASN A 194 16.87 -5.43 -9.29
C ASN A 194 16.73 -6.05 -10.70
N TYR A 195 15.84 -5.52 -11.53
CA TYR A 195 15.64 -6.09 -12.88
C TYR A 195 16.84 -5.92 -13.80
N VAL A 196 17.72 -4.94 -13.57
CA VAL A 196 18.97 -4.80 -14.32
C VAL A 196 19.98 -5.88 -13.93
N ASP A 197 19.93 -6.36 -12.70
CA ASP A 197 20.78 -7.47 -12.20
C ASP A 197 20.28 -8.85 -12.63
N LEU A 198 19.07 -8.96 -13.17
CA LEU A 198 18.42 -10.23 -13.54
C LEU A 198 18.39 -10.48 -15.05
N VAL A 199 18.90 -9.56 -15.85
CA VAL A 199 18.99 -9.61 -17.31
C VAL A 199 20.46 -9.73 -17.73
#